data_033699129bab88a0cfb2af405d3a1f52
#
_entry.id   033699129bab88a0cfb2af405d3a1f52
#
_cell.length_a   1.000
_cell.length_b   1.000
_cell.length_c   1.000
_cell.angle_alpha   90.00
_cell.angle_beta   90.00
_cell.angle_gamma   90.00
#
_symmetry.space_group_name_H-M   'P 1'
#
loop_
_entity.id
_entity.type
_entity.pdbx_description
1 polymer ?
#
loop_
_entity_poly.entity_id
_entity_poly.type
_entity_poly.pdbx_seq_one_letter_code
_entity_poly.pdbx_strand_id
1 'polypeptide(L)'
;MLSPTTAPAPGSAFLLAGSLLLSGCSLLSKNHSADAAAASVPSGPPSFSVEVEAPDGVRELLEKHMELVRFSQHPDLRRREVVSLLNASDSNIRDLIGTLGYFSPQIQLELKDTPDAKEAPMEVTVKVDPGPPTTIRTADIRFSGLNAEETHSDWQRDDIRKNWGLTAGEPFTQSAWGGAKSQGLRSLQAQRFPTARIASSKADIDADTQKADLSIDYAPGAAYYFGPLQLSYSTRTEDGEQDVNAPPRYDPEGMRRIARLPVGEEYKQTSLLDAQQRLSNSGYFDSVFLTLDTDAAQAGQSEVHAPVIAQVREAKLQKWVFGVGASTDTGPRLSVDHIHNRVPGLGWRAVSKLQLDTKNPILSTRLVDLPNEDGWAWFTGAKAEREELGDYNTNSLQLQFGRTKSADRIDRNYYLQYDFTKLQGTGAPSSSSSVTANYGWTGRYFNNPISPTSGFGFAWEVGAGTTLTPEREPFGRVSARWLTLIGLGDPDQAGRRQSRLALRAAGGAVIAKDGVDIPATQLFLTGGDTTVRGYRYQSIGVENELGKLISGRYMVTGSVEWQRPITVRGNRSDWEQTVFVDAGSVADKPNQMTVHTGVGTGIRWASPVGPVQADIAYGLKTQQFRLHLRMGFTF
;
A
#
# COMPACT_ATOMS: atom_id res chain seq x y z
N MET A 1 52.43 28.05 -46.72
CA MET A 1 52.97 26.70 -47.03
C MET A 1 52.54 25.76 -45.89
N LEU A 2 52.00 24.66 -46.32
CA LEU A 2 51.61 23.44 -45.60
C LEU A 2 50.19 23.36 -45.02
N SER A 3 49.58 22.39 -45.56
CA SER A 3 48.20 21.98 -45.72
C SER A 3 47.48 21.47 -44.43
N PRO A 4 46.15 21.33 -44.47
CA PRO A 4 45.32 20.92 -43.33
C PRO A 4 45.23 19.39 -43.25
N THR A 5 45.26 18.86 -42.04
CA THR A 5 44.93 17.49 -41.74
C THR A 5 43.48 17.41 -41.19
N THR A 6 42.70 16.66 -41.92
CA THR A 6 41.31 16.31 -41.68
C THR A 6 41.05 15.59 -40.37
N ALA A 7 40.06 16.05 -39.59
CA ALA A 7 39.46 15.33 -38.49
C ALA A 7 38.42 14.35 -39.02
N PRO A 8 38.32 13.10 -38.53
CA PRO A 8 37.23 12.20 -38.84
C PRO A 8 35.98 12.47 -37.97
N ALA A 9 34.83 12.39 -38.60
CA ALA A 9 33.51 12.49 -38.02
C ALA A 9 33.22 11.41 -36.95
N PRO A 10 32.43 11.72 -35.91
CA PRO A 10 31.96 10.70 -34.97
C PRO A 10 30.70 10.02 -35.50
N GLY A 11 30.89 8.86 -36.08
CA GLY A 11 29.81 7.94 -36.43
C GLY A 11 30.10 6.58 -35.81
N SER A 12 29.11 6.00 -35.14
CA SER A 12 29.06 4.61 -34.69
C SER A 12 29.57 4.30 -33.27
N ALA A 13 28.81 4.71 -32.24
CA ALA A 13 28.91 4.17 -30.89
C ALA A 13 27.55 4.07 -30.17
N PHE A 14 26.47 3.71 -30.87
CA PHE A 14 25.14 3.59 -30.26
C PHE A 14 24.45 2.24 -30.50
N LEU A 15 25.20 1.15 -30.76
CA LEU A 15 24.64 -0.17 -31.05
C LEU A 15 25.25 -1.35 -30.26
N LEU A 16 25.81 -1.10 -29.06
CA LEU A 16 26.41 -2.19 -28.25
C LEU A 16 25.96 -2.19 -26.77
N ALA A 17 24.95 -1.42 -26.39
CA ALA A 17 24.38 -1.44 -25.04
C ALA A 17 23.02 -2.16 -24.92
N GLY A 18 22.53 -2.74 -26.01
CA GLY A 18 21.20 -3.39 -26.08
C GLY A 18 21.16 -4.89 -25.84
N SER A 19 22.30 -5.58 -25.74
CA SER A 19 22.34 -7.06 -25.73
C SER A 19 22.83 -7.70 -24.42
N LEU A 20 22.99 -6.95 -23.34
CA LEU A 20 23.45 -7.46 -22.03
C LEU A 20 22.37 -7.50 -20.93
N LEU A 21 21.12 -7.24 -21.23
CA LEU A 21 20.02 -7.24 -20.26
C LEU A 21 19.05 -8.44 -20.36
N LEU A 22 19.36 -9.44 -21.19
CA LEU A 22 18.48 -10.62 -21.39
C LEU A 22 19.03 -11.94 -20.86
N SER A 23 20.16 -11.95 -20.13
CA SER A 23 20.76 -13.18 -19.59
C SER A 23 20.73 -13.32 -18.06
N GLY A 24 19.98 -12.47 -17.35
CA GLY A 24 19.98 -12.41 -15.88
C GLY A 24 18.82 -13.10 -15.15
N CYS A 25 17.91 -13.79 -15.83
CA CYS A 25 16.69 -14.34 -15.20
C CYS A 25 16.62 -15.86 -15.04
N SER A 26 17.75 -16.58 -15.06
CA SER A 26 17.72 -18.05 -14.91
C SER A 26 18.40 -18.62 -13.66
N LEU A 27 18.69 -17.80 -12.63
CA LEU A 27 19.41 -18.26 -11.42
C LEU A 27 18.66 -18.02 -10.07
N LEU A 28 17.34 -17.82 -10.08
CA LEU A 28 16.55 -17.70 -8.85
C LEU A 28 15.24 -18.49 -8.93
N SER A 29 15.33 -19.82 -9.15
CA SER A 29 14.21 -20.72 -8.80
C SER A 29 14.75 -22.08 -8.35
N LYS A 30 15.28 -22.11 -7.13
CA LYS A 30 15.28 -23.32 -6.29
C LYS A 30 14.39 -23.00 -5.08
N ASN A 31 13.10 -22.96 -5.34
CA ASN A 31 12.13 -23.12 -4.25
C ASN A 31 11.90 -24.61 -4.07
N HIS A 32 12.09 -25.06 -2.86
CA HIS A 32 11.53 -26.30 -2.36
C HIS A 32 10.00 -26.22 -2.50
N SER A 33 9.49 -26.83 -3.56
CA SER A 33 8.12 -27.29 -3.59
C SER A 33 8.06 -28.50 -2.69
N ALA A 34 7.38 -28.34 -1.55
CA ALA A 34 6.83 -29.49 -0.85
C ALA A 34 6.05 -30.31 -1.87
N ASP A 35 6.44 -31.55 -2.06
CA ASP A 35 5.70 -32.55 -2.82
C ASP A 35 4.29 -32.72 -2.22
N ALA A 36 3.35 -31.89 -2.68
CA ALA A 36 2.00 -32.35 -2.81
C ALA A 36 2.04 -33.33 -3.99
N ALA A 37 1.94 -34.61 -3.70
CA ALA A 37 1.82 -35.65 -4.70
C ALA A 37 0.67 -35.27 -5.67
N ALA A 38 1.02 -34.67 -6.80
CA ALA A 38 0.14 -34.59 -7.93
C ALA A 38 -0.03 -36.04 -8.37
N ALA A 39 -1.18 -36.63 -8.02
CA ALA A 39 -1.61 -37.92 -8.55
C ALA A 39 -1.49 -37.78 -10.08
N SER A 40 -0.59 -38.57 -10.67
CA SER A 40 -0.40 -38.64 -12.11
C SER A 40 -1.76 -38.92 -12.75
N VAL A 41 -2.29 -37.98 -13.53
CA VAL A 41 -3.48 -38.20 -14.33
C VAL A 41 -3.17 -39.40 -15.24
N PRO A 42 -3.95 -40.49 -15.18
CA PRO A 42 -3.72 -41.66 -16.02
C PRO A 42 -3.81 -41.24 -17.48
N SER A 43 -2.82 -41.59 -18.30
CA SER A 43 -2.78 -41.29 -19.71
C SER A 43 -3.60 -42.29 -20.51
N GLY A 44 -4.84 -41.94 -20.85
CA GLY A 44 -5.74 -42.71 -21.68
C GLY A 44 -7.01 -41.92 -21.98
N PRO A 45 -7.82 -42.32 -22.98
CA PRO A 45 -9.12 -41.69 -23.20
C PRO A 45 -10.04 -41.95 -22.00
N PRO A 46 -10.93 -41.00 -21.65
CA PRO A 46 -11.88 -41.16 -20.57
C PRO A 46 -12.80 -42.38 -20.80
N SER A 47 -13.12 -43.10 -19.71
CA SER A 47 -13.98 -44.28 -19.79
C SER A 47 -15.46 -43.92 -20.02
N PHE A 48 -15.88 -42.74 -19.60
CA PHE A 48 -17.21 -42.19 -19.83
C PHE A 48 -17.20 -40.67 -19.80
N SER A 49 -18.13 -40.04 -20.50
CA SER A 49 -18.40 -38.61 -20.42
C SER A 49 -19.53 -38.35 -19.39
N VAL A 50 -19.54 -37.15 -18.80
CA VAL A 50 -20.59 -36.72 -17.87
C VAL A 50 -21.20 -35.44 -18.40
N GLU A 51 -22.52 -35.47 -18.61
CA GLU A 51 -23.33 -34.31 -18.94
C GLU A 51 -24.19 -33.93 -17.75
N VAL A 52 -24.17 -32.67 -17.31
CA VAL A 52 -24.94 -32.18 -16.15
C VAL A 52 -26.03 -31.23 -16.61
N GLU A 53 -27.29 -31.66 -16.48
CA GLU A 53 -28.48 -30.85 -16.71
C GLU A 53 -28.99 -30.29 -15.36
N ALA A 54 -28.67 -29.05 -15.04
CA ALA A 54 -29.04 -28.36 -13.81
C ALA A 54 -29.03 -26.84 -14.01
N PRO A 55 -29.67 -26.05 -13.12
CA PRO A 55 -29.50 -24.58 -13.09
C PRO A 55 -28.02 -24.17 -12.93
N ASP A 56 -27.65 -23.03 -13.50
CA ASP A 56 -26.23 -22.60 -13.67
C ASP A 56 -25.37 -22.78 -12.42
N GLY A 57 -25.76 -22.26 -11.27
CA GLY A 57 -24.94 -22.37 -10.04
C GLY A 57 -24.81 -23.80 -9.50
N VAL A 58 -25.83 -24.66 -9.69
CA VAL A 58 -25.78 -26.06 -9.32
C VAL A 58 -24.92 -26.84 -10.32
N ARG A 59 -25.11 -26.57 -11.62
CA ARG A 59 -24.34 -27.20 -12.69
C ARG A 59 -22.83 -26.95 -12.49
N GLU A 60 -22.39 -25.68 -12.30
CA GLU A 60 -20.99 -25.33 -12.08
C GLU A 60 -20.40 -26.05 -10.86
N LEU A 61 -21.15 -26.17 -9.77
CA LEU A 61 -20.71 -26.89 -8.57
C LEU A 61 -20.50 -28.37 -8.85
N LEU A 62 -21.47 -29.02 -9.52
CA LEU A 62 -21.41 -30.44 -9.83
C LEU A 62 -20.33 -30.78 -10.85
N GLU A 63 -20.20 -30.01 -11.94
CA GLU A 63 -19.14 -30.18 -12.95
C GLU A 63 -17.73 -30.06 -12.33
N LYS A 64 -17.58 -29.24 -11.28
CA LYS A 64 -16.29 -29.01 -10.63
C LYS A 64 -15.95 -30.01 -9.53
N HIS A 65 -16.95 -30.49 -8.78
CA HIS A 65 -16.71 -31.19 -7.52
C HIS A 65 -17.33 -32.59 -7.43
N MET A 66 -18.22 -32.97 -8.35
CA MET A 66 -18.86 -34.28 -8.32
C MET A 66 -17.84 -35.40 -8.54
N GLU A 67 -17.97 -36.47 -7.75
CA GLU A 67 -17.06 -37.63 -7.86
C GLU A 67 -17.11 -38.31 -9.23
N LEU A 68 -18.27 -38.38 -9.87
CA LEU A 68 -18.42 -38.91 -11.24
C LEU A 68 -17.51 -38.16 -12.23
N VAL A 69 -17.46 -36.84 -12.18
CA VAL A 69 -16.58 -36.04 -13.04
C VAL A 69 -15.11 -36.34 -12.77
N ARG A 70 -14.74 -36.52 -11.50
CA ARG A 70 -13.37 -36.88 -11.13
C ARG A 70 -12.99 -38.29 -11.64
N PHE A 71 -13.89 -39.25 -11.51
CA PHE A 71 -13.66 -40.62 -11.96
C PHE A 71 -13.76 -40.79 -13.49
N SER A 72 -14.46 -39.93 -14.21
CA SER A 72 -14.53 -39.98 -15.68
C SER A 72 -13.14 -39.85 -16.33
N GLN A 73 -12.20 -39.20 -15.64
CA GLN A 73 -10.82 -39.04 -16.11
C GLN A 73 -9.98 -40.35 -16.03
N HIS A 74 -10.49 -41.42 -15.40
CA HIS A 74 -9.80 -42.71 -15.33
C HIS A 74 -10.08 -43.57 -16.59
N PRO A 75 -9.03 -44.06 -17.28
CA PRO A 75 -9.18 -44.68 -18.62
C PRO A 75 -9.73 -46.11 -18.63
N ASP A 76 -9.75 -46.85 -17.53
CA ASP A 76 -9.98 -48.30 -17.54
C ASP A 76 -11.22 -48.77 -16.77
N LEU A 77 -12.18 -47.88 -16.55
CA LEU A 77 -13.42 -48.23 -15.81
C LEU A 77 -14.38 -49.03 -16.69
N ARG A 78 -14.75 -50.21 -16.20
CA ARG A 78 -15.73 -51.07 -16.85
C ARG A 78 -17.15 -50.64 -16.51
N ARG A 79 -18.11 -50.99 -17.37
CA ARG A 79 -19.53 -50.66 -17.20
C ARG A 79 -20.06 -50.99 -15.80
N ARG A 80 -19.66 -52.11 -15.17
CA ARG A 80 -20.07 -52.47 -13.81
C ARG A 80 -19.58 -51.48 -12.76
N GLU A 81 -18.37 -50.97 -12.92
CA GLU A 81 -17.75 -50.00 -12.02
C GLU A 81 -18.43 -48.64 -12.15
N VAL A 82 -18.79 -48.22 -13.39
CA VAL A 82 -19.53 -47.01 -13.65
C VAL A 82 -20.96 -47.10 -13.05
N VAL A 83 -21.65 -48.25 -13.15
CA VAL A 83 -22.94 -48.46 -12.49
C VAL A 83 -22.83 -48.40 -10.98
N SER A 84 -21.74 -48.92 -10.39
CA SER A 84 -21.49 -48.83 -8.94
C SER A 84 -21.27 -47.39 -8.51
N LEU A 85 -20.52 -46.60 -9.30
CA LEU A 85 -20.30 -45.16 -9.07
C LEU A 85 -21.61 -44.37 -9.18
N LEU A 86 -22.48 -44.68 -10.14
CA LEU A 86 -23.79 -44.06 -10.26
C LEU A 86 -24.66 -44.26 -9.01
N ASN A 87 -24.69 -45.50 -8.47
CA ASN A 87 -25.46 -45.77 -7.26
C ASN A 87 -24.94 -45.01 -6.03
N ALA A 88 -23.64 -44.72 -5.97
CA ALA A 88 -23.04 -43.93 -4.90
C ALA A 88 -23.19 -42.42 -5.12
N SER A 89 -23.41 -41.99 -6.36
CA SER A 89 -23.40 -40.56 -6.74
C SER A 89 -24.62 -39.79 -6.27
N ASP A 90 -25.78 -40.45 -6.03
CA ASP A 90 -26.97 -39.76 -5.50
C ASP A 90 -26.65 -39.06 -4.18
N SER A 91 -26.00 -39.77 -3.24
CA SER A 91 -25.58 -39.17 -1.96
C SER A 91 -24.59 -38.04 -2.15
N ASN A 92 -23.59 -38.24 -3.00
CA ASN A 92 -22.57 -37.22 -3.27
C ASN A 92 -23.17 -35.95 -3.89
N ILE A 93 -24.12 -36.10 -4.83
CA ILE A 93 -24.84 -34.97 -5.44
C ILE A 93 -25.65 -34.23 -4.37
N ARG A 94 -26.44 -34.97 -3.54
CA ARG A 94 -27.21 -34.35 -2.44
C ARG A 94 -26.34 -33.59 -1.46
N ASP A 95 -25.22 -34.15 -1.08
CA ASP A 95 -24.27 -33.49 -0.17
C ASP A 95 -23.71 -32.20 -0.79
N LEU A 96 -23.33 -32.23 -2.07
CA LEU A 96 -22.82 -31.05 -2.78
C LEU A 96 -23.88 -29.96 -2.88
N ILE A 97 -25.08 -30.26 -3.37
CA ILE A 97 -26.12 -29.24 -3.53
C ILE A 97 -26.73 -28.79 -2.19
N GLY A 98 -26.67 -29.64 -1.16
CA GLY A 98 -26.95 -29.25 0.22
C GLY A 98 -26.08 -28.08 0.71
N THR A 99 -24.84 -27.97 0.21
CA THR A 99 -23.98 -26.80 0.52
C THR A 99 -24.51 -25.48 -0.01
N LEU A 100 -25.35 -25.53 -1.06
CA LEU A 100 -26.05 -24.37 -1.64
C LEU A 100 -27.44 -24.15 -1.01
N GLY A 101 -27.88 -25.02 -0.07
CA GLY A 101 -29.13 -24.90 0.65
C GLY A 101 -30.29 -25.66 0.01
N TYR A 102 -30.07 -26.60 -0.89
CA TYR A 102 -31.09 -27.44 -1.50
C TYR A 102 -31.05 -28.83 -0.88
N PHE A 103 -32.04 -29.17 -0.07
CA PHE A 103 -32.07 -30.43 0.69
C PHE A 103 -33.13 -31.42 0.22
N SER A 104 -33.98 -31.06 -0.75
CA SER A 104 -35.03 -31.93 -1.33
C SER A 104 -34.93 -32.00 -2.87
N PRO A 105 -33.73 -32.28 -3.44
CA PRO A 105 -33.56 -32.31 -4.88
C PRO A 105 -34.16 -33.58 -5.49
N GLN A 106 -34.64 -33.47 -6.75
CA GLN A 106 -34.95 -34.62 -7.59
C GLN A 106 -33.77 -34.89 -8.50
N ILE A 107 -33.20 -36.11 -8.40
CA ILE A 107 -32.00 -36.52 -9.13
C ILE A 107 -32.36 -37.69 -10.03
N GLN A 108 -32.00 -37.58 -11.29
CA GLN A 108 -32.15 -38.67 -12.28
C GLN A 108 -30.77 -38.93 -12.90
N LEU A 109 -30.33 -40.19 -12.88
CA LEU A 109 -29.04 -40.62 -13.39
C LEU A 109 -29.29 -41.63 -14.53
N GLU A 110 -28.81 -41.33 -15.72
CA GLU A 110 -28.95 -42.21 -16.89
C GLU A 110 -27.55 -42.59 -17.42
N LEU A 111 -27.37 -43.86 -17.75
CA LEU A 111 -26.17 -44.37 -18.42
C LEU A 111 -26.55 -44.89 -19.81
N LYS A 112 -25.92 -44.31 -20.84
CA LYS A 112 -26.06 -44.74 -22.24
C LYS A 112 -24.72 -45.31 -22.74
N ASP A 113 -24.81 -46.38 -23.50
CA ASP A 113 -23.65 -46.90 -24.25
C ASP A 113 -23.54 -46.10 -25.56
N THR A 114 -22.38 -45.51 -25.81
CA THR A 114 -22.09 -44.67 -26.98
C THR A 114 -20.83 -45.21 -27.73
N PRO A 115 -20.88 -46.46 -28.23
CA PRO A 115 -19.67 -47.11 -28.75
C PRO A 115 -19.04 -46.40 -29.93
N ASP A 116 -19.77 -45.58 -30.67
CA ASP A 116 -19.31 -44.83 -31.84
C ASP A 116 -18.87 -43.38 -31.52
N ALA A 117 -18.97 -42.96 -30.25
CA ALA A 117 -18.62 -41.61 -29.84
C ALA A 117 -17.09 -41.42 -29.81
N LYS A 118 -16.60 -40.29 -30.30
CA LYS A 118 -15.15 -39.96 -30.34
C LYS A 118 -14.52 -39.68 -28.98
N GLU A 119 -15.34 -39.33 -27.98
CA GLU A 119 -14.89 -38.85 -26.66
C GLU A 119 -14.84 -39.95 -25.61
N ALA A 120 -15.89 -40.76 -25.49
CA ALA A 120 -15.96 -41.85 -24.52
C ALA A 120 -16.99 -42.91 -24.98
N PRO A 121 -16.77 -44.22 -24.63
CA PRO A 121 -17.66 -45.31 -25.02
C PRO A 121 -18.96 -45.36 -24.23
N MET A 122 -19.08 -44.57 -23.18
CA MET A 122 -20.30 -44.44 -22.32
C MET A 122 -20.54 -42.98 -21.99
N GLU A 123 -21.78 -42.59 -21.86
CA GLU A 123 -22.26 -41.28 -21.47
C GLU A 123 -23.13 -41.36 -20.23
N VAL A 124 -22.83 -40.56 -19.23
CA VAL A 124 -23.64 -40.41 -18.01
C VAL A 124 -24.33 -39.06 -18.05
N THR A 125 -25.67 -39.06 -18.08
CA THR A 125 -26.46 -37.85 -17.94
C THR A 125 -26.91 -37.72 -16.48
N VAL A 126 -26.57 -36.58 -15.84
CA VAL A 126 -26.96 -36.23 -14.48
C VAL A 126 -27.94 -35.09 -14.54
N LYS A 127 -29.22 -35.39 -14.31
CA LYS A 127 -30.32 -34.41 -14.33
C LYS A 127 -30.74 -34.09 -12.92
N VAL A 128 -30.62 -32.79 -12.52
CA VAL A 128 -30.89 -32.32 -11.17
C VAL A 128 -31.87 -31.16 -11.20
N ASP A 129 -33.04 -31.40 -10.61
CA ASP A 129 -33.93 -30.32 -10.18
C ASP A 129 -33.69 -30.06 -8.68
N PRO A 130 -33.06 -28.94 -8.29
CA PRO A 130 -32.70 -28.67 -6.91
C PRO A 130 -33.94 -28.41 -6.02
N GLY A 131 -35.08 -28.08 -6.60
CA GLY A 131 -36.27 -27.65 -5.85
C GLY A 131 -36.10 -26.24 -5.24
N PRO A 132 -36.95 -25.85 -4.30
CA PRO A 132 -36.88 -24.55 -3.65
C PRO A 132 -35.73 -24.50 -2.65
N PRO A 133 -35.02 -23.35 -2.53
CA PRO A 133 -33.94 -23.18 -1.57
C PRO A 133 -34.47 -23.13 -0.13
N THR A 134 -33.73 -23.70 0.80
CA THR A 134 -34.03 -23.60 2.24
C THR A 134 -33.78 -22.18 2.73
N THR A 135 -34.74 -21.64 3.49
CA THR A 135 -34.63 -20.29 4.07
C THR A 135 -34.54 -20.36 5.60
N ILE A 136 -33.88 -19.38 6.19
CA ILE A 136 -33.66 -19.30 7.63
C ILE A 136 -35.02 -18.98 8.30
N ARG A 137 -35.40 -19.77 9.31
CA ARG A 137 -36.54 -19.51 10.17
C ARG A 137 -36.11 -18.70 11.41
N THR A 138 -35.06 -19.17 12.10
CA THR A 138 -34.53 -18.53 13.31
C THR A 138 -33.01 -18.55 13.30
N ALA A 139 -32.41 -17.53 13.92
CA ALA A 139 -30.98 -17.48 14.23
C ALA A 139 -30.81 -17.13 15.70
N ASP A 140 -30.42 -18.11 16.51
CA ASP A 140 -30.21 -17.95 17.95
C ASP A 140 -28.71 -17.81 18.26
N ILE A 141 -28.30 -16.61 18.68
CA ILE A 141 -26.91 -16.26 18.97
C ILE A 141 -26.76 -16.12 20.49
N ARG A 142 -26.06 -17.08 21.10
CA ARG A 142 -25.82 -17.15 22.52
C ARG A 142 -24.35 -16.89 22.86
N PHE A 143 -24.16 -16.50 24.12
CA PHE A 143 -22.84 -16.38 24.70
C PHE A 143 -22.85 -17.14 26.01
N SER A 144 -21.83 -17.99 26.23
CA SER A 144 -21.73 -18.86 27.41
C SER A 144 -20.34 -18.88 28.01
N GLY A 145 -20.23 -19.34 29.26
CA GLY A 145 -18.97 -19.45 29.97
C GLY A 145 -18.48 -18.12 30.57
N LEU A 146 -17.18 -18.00 30.74
CA LEU A 146 -16.55 -16.86 31.39
C LEU A 146 -16.82 -15.55 30.61
N ASN A 147 -17.20 -14.48 31.32
CA ASN A 147 -17.54 -13.16 30.77
C ASN A 147 -18.73 -13.13 29.78
N ALA A 148 -19.55 -14.19 29.74
CA ALA A 148 -20.69 -14.27 28.83
C ALA A 148 -21.74 -13.18 29.09
N GLU A 149 -21.94 -12.78 30.36
CA GLU A 149 -22.95 -11.80 30.81
C GLU A 149 -22.34 -10.49 31.28
N GLU A 150 -21.06 -10.23 30.97
CA GLU A 150 -20.39 -9.02 31.39
C GLU A 150 -20.95 -7.79 30.67
N THR A 151 -21.51 -6.84 31.43
CA THR A 151 -22.18 -5.64 30.89
C THR A 151 -21.25 -4.72 30.08
N HIS A 152 -19.97 -4.69 30.41
CA HIS A 152 -18.99 -3.85 29.70
C HIS A 152 -18.81 -4.26 28.22
N SER A 153 -19.09 -5.50 27.87
CA SER A 153 -19.01 -6.03 26.50
C SER A 153 -20.38 -6.20 25.81
N ASP A 154 -21.47 -5.68 26.37
CA ASP A 154 -22.81 -5.74 25.74
C ASP A 154 -22.79 -5.19 24.32
N TRP A 155 -22.10 -4.12 24.07
CA TRP A 155 -21.98 -3.52 22.75
C TRP A 155 -21.40 -4.46 21.70
N GLN A 156 -20.40 -5.32 22.05
CA GLN A 156 -19.83 -6.31 21.11
C GLN A 156 -20.86 -7.39 20.78
N ARG A 157 -21.58 -7.87 21.78
CA ARG A 157 -22.63 -8.86 21.61
C ARG A 157 -23.78 -8.31 20.76
N ASP A 158 -24.18 -7.09 21.01
CA ASP A 158 -25.22 -6.42 20.24
C ASP A 158 -24.79 -6.11 18.82
N ASP A 159 -23.51 -5.72 18.62
CA ASP A 159 -22.94 -5.53 17.29
C ASP A 159 -22.91 -6.84 16.49
N ILE A 160 -22.53 -7.96 17.11
CA ILE A 160 -22.56 -9.28 16.49
C ILE A 160 -23.98 -9.66 16.09
N ARG A 161 -24.99 -9.46 16.97
CA ARG A 161 -26.40 -9.75 16.67
C ARG A 161 -26.93 -8.84 15.56
N LYS A 162 -26.64 -7.55 15.61
CA LYS A 162 -27.09 -6.54 14.64
C LYS A 162 -26.49 -6.77 13.24
N ASN A 163 -25.22 -7.12 13.18
CA ASN A 163 -24.48 -7.33 11.93
C ASN A 163 -24.49 -8.81 11.48
N TRP A 164 -25.35 -9.63 12.08
CA TRP A 164 -25.51 -11.03 11.69
C TRP A 164 -26.13 -11.12 10.29
N GLY A 165 -25.34 -11.62 9.32
CA GLY A 165 -25.74 -11.63 7.90
C GLY A 165 -26.78 -12.69 7.52
N LEU A 166 -27.25 -13.52 8.47
CA LEU A 166 -28.20 -14.59 8.23
C LEU A 166 -29.47 -14.35 9.05
N THR A 167 -30.36 -13.51 8.53
CA THR A 167 -31.63 -13.17 9.17
C THR A 167 -32.79 -14.04 8.66
N ALA A 168 -33.90 -14.04 9.38
CA ALA A 168 -35.10 -14.81 8.99
C ALA A 168 -35.58 -14.42 7.58
N GLY A 169 -35.82 -15.43 6.73
CA GLY A 169 -36.21 -15.27 5.33
C GLY A 169 -35.06 -15.34 4.33
N GLU A 170 -33.82 -15.11 4.75
CA GLU A 170 -32.61 -15.22 3.89
C GLU A 170 -32.36 -16.69 3.50
N PRO A 171 -31.82 -16.94 2.29
CA PRO A 171 -31.46 -18.29 1.86
C PRO A 171 -30.27 -18.83 2.69
N PHE A 172 -30.39 -20.09 3.09
CA PHE A 172 -29.31 -20.80 3.77
C PHE A 172 -28.29 -21.31 2.75
N THR A 173 -26.99 -21.07 3.01
CA THR A 173 -25.91 -21.80 2.36
C THR A 173 -24.84 -22.14 3.40
N GLN A 174 -24.11 -23.23 3.19
CA GLN A 174 -23.00 -23.63 4.07
C GLN A 174 -21.90 -22.56 4.15
N SER A 175 -21.63 -21.89 3.03
CA SER A 175 -20.65 -20.79 2.95
C SER A 175 -21.08 -19.57 3.77
N ALA A 176 -22.34 -19.14 3.63
CA ALA A 176 -22.89 -18.03 4.39
C ALA A 176 -22.90 -18.34 5.90
N TRP A 177 -23.30 -19.57 6.28
CA TRP A 177 -23.26 -20.05 7.66
C TRP A 177 -21.83 -20.04 8.24
N GLY A 178 -20.86 -20.58 7.50
CA GLY A 178 -19.45 -20.53 7.87
C GLY A 178 -18.90 -19.11 8.00
N GLY A 179 -19.28 -18.26 7.05
CA GLY A 179 -18.92 -16.85 7.03
C GLY A 179 -19.43 -16.08 8.25
N ALA A 180 -20.74 -16.21 8.55
CA ALA A 180 -21.38 -15.55 9.69
C ALA A 180 -20.76 -15.99 11.03
N LYS A 181 -20.56 -17.29 11.22
CA LYS A 181 -19.89 -17.82 12.42
C LYS A 181 -18.48 -17.25 12.61
N SER A 182 -17.70 -17.24 11.54
CA SER A 182 -16.33 -16.73 11.57
C SER A 182 -16.27 -15.22 11.76
N GLN A 183 -17.23 -14.48 11.23
CA GLN A 183 -17.32 -13.03 11.43
C GLN A 183 -17.62 -12.68 12.89
N GLY A 184 -18.62 -13.33 13.52
CA GLY A 184 -18.91 -13.13 14.94
C GLY A 184 -17.73 -13.47 15.83
N LEU A 185 -17.02 -14.57 15.56
CA LEU A 185 -15.82 -14.95 16.29
C LEU A 185 -14.70 -13.92 16.13
N ARG A 186 -14.42 -13.47 14.91
CA ARG A 186 -13.42 -12.41 14.66
C ARG A 186 -13.77 -11.10 15.36
N SER A 187 -15.06 -10.74 15.43
CA SER A 187 -15.50 -9.53 16.14
C SER A 187 -15.15 -9.61 17.64
N LEU A 188 -15.35 -10.76 18.28
CA LEU A 188 -14.94 -10.97 19.68
C LEU A 188 -13.42 -10.95 19.82
N GLN A 189 -12.69 -11.66 18.95
CA GLN A 189 -11.24 -11.77 19.01
C GLN A 189 -10.50 -10.48 18.67
N ALA A 190 -11.13 -9.59 17.93
CA ALA A 190 -10.53 -8.30 17.57
C ALA A 190 -10.39 -7.33 18.76
N GLN A 191 -11.20 -7.50 19.80
CA GLN A 191 -11.13 -6.66 20.99
C GLN A 191 -11.52 -7.45 22.24
N ARG A 192 -10.78 -7.27 23.31
CA ARG A 192 -11.01 -7.79 24.67
C ARG A 192 -10.86 -9.30 24.81
N PHE A 193 -11.37 -10.13 23.89
CA PHE A 193 -11.44 -11.58 24.00
C PHE A 193 -10.61 -12.32 22.93
N PRO A 194 -9.28 -12.17 22.87
CA PRO A 194 -8.48 -12.80 21.82
C PRO A 194 -8.54 -14.33 21.81
N THR A 195 -8.91 -14.96 22.92
CA THR A 195 -9.06 -16.42 23.08
C THR A 195 -10.50 -16.91 22.91
N ALA A 196 -11.42 -16.04 22.48
CA ALA A 196 -12.80 -16.42 22.20
C ALA A 196 -12.86 -17.58 21.21
N ARG A 197 -13.83 -18.47 21.40
CA ARG A 197 -14.05 -19.64 20.55
C ARG A 197 -15.54 -19.91 20.36
N ILE A 198 -15.87 -20.68 19.35
CA ILE A 198 -17.22 -21.23 19.20
C ILE A 198 -17.34 -22.45 20.12
N ALA A 199 -18.21 -22.37 21.12
CA ALA A 199 -18.50 -23.47 22.04
C ALA A 199 -19.32 -24.54 21.35
N SER A 200 -20.36 -24.15 20.61
CA SER A 200 -21.18 -25.03 19.79
C SER A 200 -21.82 -24.29 18.62
N SER A 201 -22.12 -25.00 17.55
CA SER A 201 -22.92 -24.45 16.44
C SER A 201 -23.71 -25.58 15.77
N LYS A 202 -24.99 -25.32 15.48
CA LYS A 202 -25.90 -26.27 14.81
C LYS A 202 -26.74 -25.52 13.79
N ALA A 203 -26.86 -26.11 12.62
CA ALA A 203 -27.91 -25.77 11.66
C ALA A 203 -28.87 -26.96 11.60
N ASP A 204 -30.11 -26.78 12.01
CA ASP A 204 -31.15 -27.78 11.98
C ASP A 204 -32.03 -27.52 10.77
N ILE A 205 -31.98 -28.45 9.82
CA ILE A 205 -32.63 -28.29 8.52
C ILE A 205 -33.90 -29.17 8.47
N ASP A 206 -35.03 -28.52 8.30
CA ASP A 206 -36.28 -29.16 8.02
C ASP A 206 -36.48 -29.19 6.49
N ALA A 207 -36.18 -30.34 5.89
CA ALA A 207 -36.24 -30.53 4.45
C ALA A 207 -37.67 -30.53 3.89
N ASP A 208 -38.70 -30.83 4.72
CA ASP A 208 -40.09 -30.87 4.31
C ASP A 208 -40.69 -29.46 4.20
N THR A 209 -40.31 -28.58 5.14
CA THR A 209 -40.80 -27.19 5.16
C THR A 209 -39.80 -26.22 4.51
N GLN A 210 -38.65 -26.68 4.05
CA GLN A 210 -37.53 -25.89 3.54
C GLN A 210 -37.13 -24.74 4.48
N LYS A 211 -36.99 -25.06 5.78
CA LYS A 211 -36.63 -24.11 6.82
C LYS A 211 -35.38 -24.58 7.57
N ALA A 212 -34.56 -23.60 7.97
CA ALA A 212 -33.36 -23.81 8.78
C ALA A 212 -33.48 -23.07 10.11
N ASP A 213 -33.22 -23.75 11.22
CA ASP A 213 -33.01 -23.14 12.53
C ASP A 213 -31.51 -23.14 12.85
N LEU A 214 -30.96 -21.97 13.00
CA LEU A 214 -29.54 -21.79 13.27
C LEU A 214 -29.32 -21.50 14.76
N SER A 215 -28.38 -22.17 15.37
CA SER A 215 -27.96 -21.88 16.73
C SER A 215 -26.44 -21.84 16.81
N ILE A 216 -25.92 -20.82 17.48
CA ILE A 216 -24.49 -20.67 17.74
C ILE A 216 -24.28 -20.18 19.16
N ASP A 217 -23.27 -20.75 19.81
CA ASP A 217 -22.84 -20.37 21.15
C ASP A 217 -21.35 -19.99 21.12
N TYR A 218 -21.08 -18.75 21.46
CA TYR A 218 -19.73 -18.23 21.59
C TYR A 218 -19.30 -18.26 23.05
N ALA A 219 -18.08 -18.74 23.32
CA ALA A 219 -17.43 -18.62 24.61
C ALA A 219 -16.36 -17.51 24.53
N PRO A 220 -16.62 -16.30 25.11
CA PRO A 220 -15.66 -15.20 25.08
C PRO A 220 -14.33 -15.55 25.75
N GLY A 221 -14.36 -16.25 26.87
CA GLY A 221 -13.17 -16.54 27.67
C GLY A 221 -12.77 -15.37 28.55
N ALA A 222 -11.48 -15.28 28.92
CA ALA A 222 -10.95 -14.19 29.73
C ALA A 222 -10.91 -12.88 28.95
N ALA A 223 -11.11 -11.77 29.64
CA ALA A 223 -10.88 -10.41 29.12
C ALA A 223 -9.39 -10.08 29.23
N TYR A 224 -8.78 -9.65 28.12
CA TYR A 224 -7.35 -9.35 28.08
C TYR A 224 -7.07 -7.85 28.08
N TYR A 225 -6.01 -7.48 28.80
CA TYR A 225 -5.40 -6.16 28.83
C TYR A 225 -3.93 -6.28 28.42
N PHE A 226 -3.39 -5.25 27.79
CA PHE A 226 -1.99 -5.23 27.40
C PHE A 226 -1.07 -5.15 28.63
N GLY A 227 -0.25 -6.15 28.81
CA GLY A 227 0.91 -6.13 29.70
C GLY A 227 2.13 -5.46 29.07
N PRO A 228 3.31 -5.57 29.68
CA PRO A 228 4.54 -4.96 29.18
C PRO A 228 4.98 -5.59 27.85
N LEU A 229 5.58 -4.76 26.97
CA LEU A 229 6.20 -5.22 25.72
C LEU A 229 7.55 -5.88 26.04
N GLN A 230 7.68 -7.17 25.72
CA GLN A 230 8.90 -7.94 25.84
C GLN A 230 9.52 -8.11 24.45
N LEU A 231 10.77 -7.70 24.30
CA LEU A 231 11.51 -7.80 23.04
C LEU A 231 12.34 -9.08 23.04
N SER A 232 12.06 -9.99 22.13
CA SER A 232 12.83 -11.20 21.86
C SER A 232 13.65 -10.98 20.59
N TYR A 233 14.96 -10.94 20.73
CA TYR A 233 15.88 -10.60 19.63
C TYR A 233 16.34 -11.89 18.95
N SER A 234 16.30 -11.88 17.60
CA SER A 234 16.94 -12.89 16.79
C SER A 234 17.95 -12.25 15.85
N THR A 235 19.15 -12.78 15.78
CA THR A 235 20.15 -12.42 14.76
C THR A 235 20.40 -13.65 13.88
N ARG A 236 20.76 -13.39 12.62
CA ARG A 236 21.22 -14.43 11.73
C ARG A 236 22.73 -14.55 11.90
N THR A 237 23.22 -15.71 12.31
CA THR A 237 24.65 -16.01 12.35
C THR A 237 25.22 -16.04 10.94
N GLU A 238 26.55 -15.98 10.80
CA GLU A 238 27.24 -16.06 9.50
C GLU A 238 26.91 -17.38 8.77
N ASP A 239 26.65 -18.44 9.50
CA ASP A 239 26.26 -19.77 8.98
C ASP A 239 24.77 -19.90 8.66
N GLY A 240 23.98 -18.83 8.84
CA GLY A 240 22.56 -18.78 8.49
C GLY A 240 21.60 -19.28 9.57
N GLU A 241 22.09 -19.75 10.71
CA GLU A 241 21.27 -20.12 11.87
C GLU A 241 20.73 -18.90 12.62
N GLN A 242 19.59 -19.04 13.30
CA GLN A 242 19.02 -17.98 14.12
C GLN A 242 19.56 -18.08 15.55
N ASP A 243 20.32 -17.06 15.98
CA ASP A 243 20.61 -16.88 17.40
C ASP A 243 19.48 -16.08 18.06
N VAL A 244 18.67 -16.74 18.86
CA VAL A 244 17.50 -16.14 19.56
C VAL A 244 17.87 -15.44 20.87
N ASN A 245 19.13 -15.44 21.29
CA ASN A 245 19.62 -14.84 22.53
C ASN A 245 20.68 -13.75 22.31
N ALA A 246 20.76 -13.22 21.11
CA ALA A 246 21.72 -12.16 20.80
C ALA A 246 21.45 -10.90 21.65
N PRO A 247 22.50 -10.23 22.16
CA PRO A 247 22.32 -8.98 22.89
C PRO A 247 21.76 -7.89 21.95
N PRO A 248 20.87 -7.02 22.47
CA PRO A 248 20.26 -5.98 21.66
C PRO A 248 21.30 -4.99 21.11
N ARG A 249 21.23 -4.72 19.83
CA ARG A 249 22.08 -3.73 19.14
C ARG A 249 21.59 -2.32 19.36
N TYR A 250 20.28 -2.15 19.47
CA TYR A 250 19.62 -0.86 19.66
C TYR A 250 19.03 -0.77 21.07
N ASP A 251 18.79 0.47 21.56
CA ASP A 251 18.22 0.70 22.89
C ASP A 251 16.81 0.10 23.03
N PRO A 252 16.61 -0.90 23.90
CA PRO A 252 15.30 -1.54 24.08
C PRO A 252 14.21 -0.60 24.55
N GLU A 253 14.54 0.39 25.41
CA GLU A 253 13.56 1.40 25.86
C GLU A 253 13.14 2.32 24.72
N GLY A 254 14.09 2.72 23.88
CA GLY A 254 13.76 3.45 22.66
C GLY A 254 12.83 2.68 21.74
N MET A 255 13.01 1.36 21.63
CA MET A 255 12.13 0.50 20.82
C MET A 255 10.72 0.39 21.42
N ARG A 256 10.60 0.27 22.75
CA ARG A 256 9.30 0.31 23.44
C ARG A 256 8.58 1.65 23.20
N ARG A 257 9.30 2.76 23.28
CA ARG A 257 8.76 4.09 22.97
C ARG A 257 8.31 4.26 21.52
N ILE A 258 9.00 3.61 20.57
CA ILE A 258 8.55 3.55 19.16
C ILE A 258 7.26 2.72 19.03
N ALA A 259 7.18 1.57 19.69
CA ALA A 259 6.01 0.70 19.65
C ALA A 259 4.74 1.39 20.18
N ARG A 260 4.84 2.20 21.23
CA ARG A 260 3.71 2.90 21.88
C ARG A 260 2.55 1.94 22.16
N LEU A 261 2.87 0.76 22.68
CA LEU A 261 1.84 -0.18 23.09
C LEU A 261 1.07 0.42 24.27
N PRO A 262 -0.27 0.48 24.27
CA PRO A 262 -1.05 1.04 25.37
C PRO A 262 -1.14 0.05 26.53
N VAL A 263 -0.06 -0.07 27.30
CA VAL A 263 0.04 -0.98 28.46
C VAL A 263 -1.02 -0.60 29.52
N GLY A 264 -1.75 -1.60 30.00
CA GLY A 264 -2.85 -1.42 30.95
C GLY A 264 -4.22 -1.17 30.30
N GLU A 265 -4.28 -0.85 29.01
CA GLU A 265 -5.54 -0.73 28.29
C GLU A 265 -6.05 -2.08 27.80
N GLU A 266 -7.36 -2.14 27.49
CA GLU A 266 -7.97 -3.34 26.91
C GLU A 266 -7.27 -3.76 25.62
N TYR A 267 -7.15 -5.06 25.43
CA TYR A 267 -6.65 -5.62 24.18
C TYR A 267 -7.50 -5.18 23.00
N LYS A 268 -6.83 -4.65 21.98
CA LYS A 268 -7.36 -4.36 20.65
C LYS A 268 -6.36 -4.83 19.61
N GLN A 269 -6.79 -5.69 18.72
CA GLN A 269 -5.94 -6.20 17.63
C GLN A 269 -5.34 -5.07 16.79
N THR A 270 -6.11 -4.01 16.55
CA THR A 270 -5.62 -2.83 15.83
C THR A 270 -4.46 -2.16 16.54
N SER A 271 -4.51 -1.98 17.86
CA SER A 271 -3.41 -1.39 18.64
C SER A 271 -2.14 -2.25 18.61
N LEU A 272 -2.29 -3.59 18.61
CA LEU A 272 -1.18 -4.52 18.46
C LEU A 272 -0.53 -4.39 17.07
N LEU A 273 -1.36 -4.37 16.00
CA LEU A 273 -0.90 -4.23 14.63
C LEU A 273 -0.26 -2.86 14.38
N ASP A 274 -0.80 -1.79 14.96
CA ASP A 274 -0.23 -0.44 14.88
C ASP A 274 1.14 -0.36 15.55
N ALA A 275 1.30 -1.00 16.72
CA ALA A 275 2.59 -1.11 17.40
C ALA A 275 3.61 -1.89 16.54
N GLN A 276 3.20 -3.02 15.96
CA GLN A 276 4.01 -3.78 15.02
C GLN A 276 4.43 -2.94 13.81
N GLN A 277 3.49 -2.21 13.21
CA GLN A 277 3.75 -1.37 12.04
C GLN A 277 4.72 -0.22 12.38
N ARG A 278 4.59 0.41 13.55
CA ARG A 278 5.52 1.46 14.00
C ARG A 278 6.94 0.93 14.15
N LEU A 279 7.10 -0.25 14.77
CA LEU A 279 8.42 -0.89 14.87
C LEU A 279 8.98 -1.28 13.49
N SER A 280 8.16 -1.85 12.62
CA SER A 280 8.56 -2.22 11.25
C SER A 280 9.00 -1.00 10.42
N ASN A 281 8.26 0.11 10.54
CA ASN A 281 8.57 1.34 9.80
C ASN A 281 9.74 2.14 10.40
N SER A 282 10.20 1.80 11.60
CA SER A 282 11.29 2.53 12.28
C SER A 282 12.63 2.43 11.55
N GLY A 283 12.81 1.35 10.77
CA GLY A 283 14.04 1.03 10.07
C GLY A 283 15.14 0.42 10.96
N TYR A 284 14.84 0.15 12.23
CA TYR A 284 15.75 -0.55 13.15
C TYR A 284 15.64 -2.06 13.03
N PHE A 285 14.57 -2.57 12.41
CA PHE A 285 14.28 -3.99 12.28
C PHE A 285 14.04 -4.39 10.82
N ASP A 286 14.53 -5.58 10.45
CA ASP A 286 14.25 -6.23 9.17
C ASP A 286 12.95 -7.03 9.21
N SER A 287 12.58 -7.55 10.39
CA SER A 287 11.29 -8.17 10.64
C SER A 287 10.82 -7.94 12.07
N VAL A 288 9.52 -7.80 12.22
CA VAL A 288 8.84 -7.57 13.51
C VAL A 288 7.56 -8.38 13.50
N PHE A 289 7.35 -9.18 14.54
CA PHE A 289 6.12 -9.90 14.75
C PHE A 289 5.70 -9.79 16.23
N LEU A 290 4.50 -9.24 16.47
CA LEU A 290 3.96 -9.05 17.79
C LEU A 290 2.85 -10.07 18.07
N THR A 291 2.93 -10.74 19.22
CA THR A 291 1.90 -11.67 19.71
C THR A 291 1.54 -11.32 21.14
N LEU A 292 0.27 -11.43 21.47
CA LEU A 292 -0.17 -11.41 22.87
C LEU A 292 0.15 -12.80 23.48
N ASP A 293 0.77 -12.83 24.64
CA ASP A 293 1.02 -14.08 25.38
C ASP A 293 -0.27 -14.56 26.05
N THR A 294 -1.03 -15.39 25.35
CA THR A 294 -2.28 -15.94 25.86
C THR A 294 -2.07 -17.07 26.88
N ASP A 295 -0.87 -17.66 26.94
CA ASP A 295 -0.53 -18.75 27.87
C ASP A 295 -0.29 -18.22 29.29
N ALA A 296 -0.15 -16.90 29.45
CA ALA A 296 -0.10 -16.24 30.77
C ALA A 296 -1.42 -16.35 31.56
N ALA A 297 -2.54 -16.72 30.91
CA ALA A 297 -3.83 -16.85 31.56
C ALA A 297 -3.89 -18.12 32.44
N GLN A 298 -4.30 -17.97 33.71
CA GLN A 298 -4.62 -19.10 34.56
C GLN A 298 -6.10 -19.50 34.39
N ALA A 299 -6.37 -20.81 34.60
CA ALA A 299 -7.72 -21.31 34.47
C ALA A 299 -8.69 -20.59 35.44
N GLY A 300 -9.80 -20.06 34.91
CA GLY A 300 -10.84 -19.39 35.69
C GLY A 300 -10.63 -17.90 35.96
N GLN A 301 -9.54 -17.30 35.47
CA GLN A 301 -9.38 -15.83 35.54
C GLN A 301 -10.34 -15.14 34.57
N SER A 302 -11.10 -14.16 35.08
CA SER A 302 -11.98 -13.31 34.24
C SER A 302 -11.23 -12.21 33.50
N GLU A 303 -10.13 -11.70 34.07
CA GLU A 303 -9.28 -10.66 33.51
C GLU A 303 -7.81 -11.05 33.54
N VAL A 304 -7.09 -10.77 32.46
CA VAL A 304 -5.69 -11.14 32.28
C VAL A 304 -4.89 -9.97 31.72
N HIS A 305 -3.85 -9.54 32.43
CA HIS A 305 -2.84 -8.61 31.92
C HIS A 305 -1.72 -9.40 31.27
N ALA A 306 -1.83 -9.62 29.96
CA ALA A 306 -0.91 -10.49 29.24
C ALA A 306 0.24 -9.68 28.63
N PRO A 307 1.51 -10.11 28.78
CA PRO A 307 2.62 -9.47 28.10
C PRO A 307 2.48 -9.61 26.59
N VAL A 308 3.01 -8.63 25.87
CA VAL A 308 3.12 -8.70 24.41
C VAL A 308 4.55 -9.07 24.05
N ILE A 309 4.73 -10.17 23.35
CA ILE A 309 6.03 -10.65 22.90
C ILE A 309 6.28 -10.13 21.49
N ALA A 310 7.31 -9.31 21.34
CA ALA A 310 7.80 -8.85 20.05
C ALA A 310 9.00 -9.70 19.62
N GLN A 311 8.79 -10.60 18.69
CA GLN A 311 9.87 -11.31 18.01
C GLN A 311 10.45 -10.38 16.94
N VAL A 312 11.70 -9.93 17.13
CA VAL A 312 12.32 -8.94 16.27
C VAL A 312 13.65 -9.42 15.71
N ARG A 313 13.89 -9.15 14.44
CA ARG A 313 15.20 -9.28 13.82
C ARG A 313 15.75 -7.90 13.53
N GLU A 314 16.84 -7.55 14.19
CA GLU A 314 17.46 -6.24 14.05
C GLU A 314 18.09 -6.04 12.67
N ALA A 315 17.90 -4.84 12.13
CA ALA A 315 18.55 -4.41 10.90
C ALA A 315 20.07 -4.20 11.11
N LYS A 316 20.86 -4.29 10.05
CA LYS A 316 22.28 -3.99 10.08
C LYS A 316 22.52 -2.55 10.49
N LEU A 317 23.66 -2.29 11.16
CA LEU A 317 24.05 -0.92 11.56
C LEU A 317 24.15 0.02 10.36
N GLN A 318 24.63 -0.47 9.24
CA GLN A 318 24.79 0.31 8.02
C GLN A 318 24.09 -0.39 6.85
N LYS A 319 23.45 0.41 6.01
CA LYS A 319 22.80 -0.03 4.78
C LYS A 319 23.10 0.98 3.68
N TRP A 320 23.48 0.46 2.51
CA TRP A 320 23.66 1.23 1.30
C TRP A 320 22.59 0.86 0.30
N VAL A 321 21.95 1.88 -0.27
CA VAL A 321 20.92 1.70 -1.30
C VAL A 321 21.34 2.50 -2.52
N PHE A 322 21.46 1.81 -3.66
CA PHE A 322 21.80 2.42 -4.94
C PHE A 322 20.55 2.52 -5.78
N GLY A 323 20.34 3.67 -6.39
CA GLY A 323 19.19 3.91 -7.26
C GLY A 323 19.62 4.49 -8.60
N VAL A 324 18.92 4.09 -9.64
CA VAL A 324 19.04 4.66 -10.98
C VAL A 324 17.65 5.14 -11.41
N GLY A 325 17.60 6.23 -12.14
CA GLY A 325 16.34 6.78 -12.62
C GLY A 325 16.57 7.75 -13.78
N ALA A 326 15.52 8.21 -14.35
CA ALA A 326 15.55 9.25 -15.38
C ALA A 326 14.23 10.03 -15.37
N SER A 327 14.32 11.30 -15.70
CA SER A 327 13.18 12.18 -15.92
C SER A 327 13.50 13.12 -17.08
N THR A 328 12.48 13.53 -17.81
CA THR A 328 12.64 14.56 -18.85
C THR A 328 12.95 15.94 -18.27
N ASP A 329 12.63 16.15 -17.00
CA ASP A 329 12.88 17.42 -16.31
C ASP A 329 14.33 17.55 -15.84
N THR A 330 14.87 16.51 -15.20
CA THR A 330 16.20 16.57 -14.56
C THR A 330 17.26 15.67 -15.22
N GLY A 331 16.87 14.88 -16.24
CA GLY A 331 17.77 13.99 -16.96
C GLY A 331 17.98 12.64 -16.26
N PRO A 332 19.04 11.91 -16.60
CA PRO A 332 19.45 10.68 -15.93
C PRO A 332 19.88 10.98 -14.50
N ARG A 333 19.59 10.04 -13.60
CA ARG A 333 19.83 10.15 -12.15
C ARG A 333 20.53 8.93 -11.62
N LEU A 334 21.53 9.16 -10.82
CA LEU A 334 22.15 8.18 -9.93
C LEU A 334 21.92 8.62 -8.49
N SER A 335 21.58 7.71 -7.60
CA SER A 335 21.47 8.01 -6.18
C SER A 335 22.13 6.95 -5.33
N VAL A 336 22.71 7.39 -4.21
CA VAL A 336 23.30 6.54 -3.18
C VAL A 336 22.76 7.03 -1.85
N ASP A 337 22.01 6.17 -1.17
CA ASP A 337 21.55 6.43 0.19
C ASP A 337 22.37 5.58 1.16
N HIS A 338 23.02 6.23 2.13
CA HIS A 338 23.72 5.59 3.23
C HIS A 338 22.90 5.78 4.51
N ILE A 339 22.47 4.68 5.09
CA ILE A 339 21.71 4.65 6.34
C ILE A 339 22.64 4.09 7.43
N HIS A 340 22.83 4.85 8.49
CA HIS A 340 23.55 4.41 9.70
C HIS A 340 22.57 4.43 10.88
N ASN A 341 22.14 3.26 11.34
CA ASN A 341 21.08 3.15 12.33
C ASN A 341 21.47 3.56 13.75
N ARG A 342 22.77 3.69 14.05
CA ARG A 342 23.28 4.16 15.35
C ARG A 342 24.65 4.78 15.16
N VAL A 343 24.71 6.09 14.93
CA VAL A 343 25.98 6.82 14.74
C VAL A 343 26.82 6.74 16.02
N PRO A 344 28.10 6.34 15.94
CA PRO A 344 28.99 6.25 17.10
C PRO A 344 29.07 7.58 17.87
N GLY A 345 29.04 7.50 19.19
CA GLY A 345 29.10 8.66 20.08
C GLY A 345 27.80 9.45 20.23
N LEU A 346 26.95 9.52 19.19
CA LEU A 346 25.68 10.26 19.21
C LEU A 346 24.47 9.34 19.45
N GLY A 347 24.54 8.09 19.00
CA GLY A 347 23.43 7.13 19.12
C GLY A 347 22.26 7.34 18.14
N TRP A 348 22.26 8.45 17.42
CA TRP A 348 21.19 8.83 16.48
C TRP A 348 21.25 8.03 15.18
N ARG A 349 20.10 7.89 14.52
CA ARG A 349 20.01 7.32 13.18
C ARG A 349 20.29 8.41 12.14
N ALA A 350 21.22 8.14 11.23
CA ALA A 350 21.56 9.03 10.13
C ALA A 350 21.09 8.43 8.79
N VAL A 351 20.53 9.28 7.95
CA VAL A 351 20.22 8.99 6.54
C VAL A 351 20.90 10.05 5.71
N SER A 352 21.92 9.64 4.94
CA SER A 352 22.67 10.51 4.04
C SER A 352 22.36 10.11 2.60
N LYS A 353 22.07 11.08 1.76
CA LYS A 353 21.72 10.89 0.36
C LYS A 353 22.63 11.72 -0.54
N LEU A 354 23.26 11.05 -1.49
CA LEU A 354 23.88 11.68 -2.64
C LEU A 354 23.03 11.37 -3.87
N GLN A 355 22.53 12.39 -4.53
CA GLN A 355 21.82 12.28 -5.79
C GLN A 355 22.57 13.10 -6.84
N LEU A 356 22.89 12.46 -7.94
CA LEU A 356 23.53 13.07 -9.09
C LEU A 356 22.58 13.01 -10.27
N ASP A 357 22.09 14.14 -10.70
CA ASP A 357 21.38 14.32 -11.96
C ASP A 357 21.90 15.56 -12.69
N THR A 358 21.44 15.79 -13.91
CA THR A 358 22.00 16.83 -14.78
C THR A 358 21.70 18.24 -14.26
N LYS A 359 20.51 18.43 -13.65
CA LYS A 359 20.01 19.75 -13.29
C LYS A 359 19.93 20.02 -11.80
N ASN A 360 19.85 18.96 -10.99
CA ASN A 360 19.61 19.11 -9.57
C ASN A 360 20.41 18.08 -8.73
N PRO A 361 21.75 18.13 -8.72
CA PRO A 361 22.55 17.33 -7.81
C PRO A 361 22.32 17.76 -6.35
N ILE A 362 22.13 16.78 -5.47
CA ILE A 362 21.79 16.96 -4.06
C ILE A 362 22.72 16.12 -3.20
N LEU A 363 23.26 16.73 -2.15
CA LEU A 363 23.87 16.06 -1.03
C LEU A 363 23.11 16.43 0.24
N SER A 364 22.58 15.46 0.94
CA SER A 364 21.85 15.72 2.18
C SER A 364 22.14 14.66 3.24
N THR A 365 22.08 15.08 4.50
CA THR A 365 22.10 14.17 5.65
C THR A 365 21.06 14.63 6.66
N ARG A 366 20.39 13.66 7.28
CA ARG A 366 19.42 13.89 8.35
C ARG A 366 19.70 12.91 9.47
N LEU A 367 19.90 13.43 10.66
CA LEU A 367 20.08 12.66 11.88
C LEU A 367 18.83 12.80 12.72
N VAL A 368 18.34 11.70 13.27
CA VAL A 368 17.13 11.67 14.11
C VAL A 368 17.41 10.82 15.34
N ASP A 369 17.06 11.34 16.48
CA ASP A 369 17.14 10.66 17.78
C ASP A 369 16.00 9.65 17.95
N LEU A 370 16.08 8.81 18.97
CA LEU A 370 14.96 8.01 19.42
C LEU A 370 13.87 8.91 20.06
N PRO A 371 12.59 8.56 19.91
CA PRO A 371 11.52 9.37 20.51
C PRO A 371 11.55 9.29 22.04
N ASN A 372 11.15 10.38 22.68
CA ASN A 372 10.85 10.39 24.11
C ASN A 372 9.49 9.72 24.40
N GLU A 373 9.05 9.71 25.65
CA GLU A 373 7.76 9.12 26.08
C GLU A 373 6.56 9.73 25.36
N ASP A 374 6.60 11.05 25.09
CA ASP A 374 5.56 11.76 24.34
C ASP A 374 5.61 11.51 22.82
N GLY A 375 6.63 10.79 22.36
CA GLY A 375 6.86 10.47 20.94
C GLY A 375 7.55 11.57 20.14
N TRP A 376 8.14 12.59 20.77
CA TRP A 376 8.96 13.61 20.13
C TRP A 376 10.41 13.15 20.04
N ALA A 377 11.02 13.31 18.86
CA ALA A 377 12.42 13.03 18.59
C ALA A 377 13.14 14.31 18.15
N TRP A 378 14.37 14.50 18.60
CA TRP A 378 15.24 15.54 18.05
C TRP A 378 15.73 15.17 16.66
N PHE A 379 15.89 16.15 15.81
CA PHE A 379 16.54 15.95 14.53
C PHE A 379 17.44 17.14 14.17
N THR A 380 18.44 16.84 13.37
CA THR A 380 19.23 17.84 12.66
C THR A 380 19.40 17.40 11.21
N GLY A 381 19.54 18.36 10.32
CA GLY A 381 19.70 18.08 8.90
C GLY A 381 20.58 19.14 8.21
N ALA A 382 21.30 18.69 7.19
CA ALA A 382 22.03 19.54 6.27
C ALA A 382 21.72 19.11 4.84
N LYS A 383 21.48 20.06 3.94
CA LYS A 383 21.25 19.83 2.51
C LYS A 383 22.04 20.86 1.72
N ALA A 384 22.89 20.39 0.82
CA ALA A 384 23.52 21.19 -0.21
C ALA A 384 22.97 20.77 -1.58
N GLU A 385 22.62 21.73 -2.39
CA GLU A 385 21.96 21.50 -3.67
C GLU A 385 22.43 22.52 -4.70
N ARG A 386 22.58 22.05 -5.93
CA ARG A 386 22.74 22.92 -7.07
C ARG A 386 21.56 22.70 -8.01
N GLU A 387 20.84 23.74 -8.37
CA GLU A 387 19.61 23.63 -9.14
C GLU A 387 19.54 24.73 -10.21
N GLU A 388 19.00 24.38 -11.39
CA GLU A 388 18.58 25.39 -12.36
C GLU A 388 17.24 25.97 -11.89
N LEU A 389 17.24 27.18 -11.34
CA LEU A 389 16.05 27.92 -10.93
C LEU A 389 15.75 29.02 -11.95
N GLY A 390 14.80 28.78 -12.83
CA GLY A 390 14.50 29.69 -13.92
C GLY A 390 15.68 29.81 -14.90
N ASP A 391 16.23 31.02 -15.04
CA ASP A 391 17.36 31.31 -15.93
C ASP A 391 18.74 31.34 -15.21
N TYR A 392 18.77 30.98 -13.93
CA TYR A 392 19.98 30.99 -13.11
C TYR A 392 20.36 29.62 -12.56
N ASN A 393 21.66 29.39 -12.41
CA ASN A 393 22.15 28.27 -11.61
C ASN A 393 22.22 28.70 -10.14
N THR A 394 21.57 27.97 -9.27
CA THR A 394 21.49 28.27 -7.84
C THR A 394 22.24 27.21 -7.04
N ASN A 395 23.19 27.68 -6.20
CA ASN A 395 23.79 26.84 -5.17
C ASN A 395 23.14 27.19 -3.84
N SER A 396 22.61 26.21 -3.13
CA SER A 396 21.97 26.41 -1.84
C SER A 396 22.53 25.52 -0.74
N LEU A 397 22.49 26.02 0.48
CA LEU A 397 22.76 25.28 1.71
C LEU A 397 21.62 25.51 2.68
N GLN A 398 21.05 24.43 3.19
CA GLN A 398 20.02 24.45 4.23
C GLN A 398 20.51 23.67 5.44
N LEU A 399 20.39 24.27 6.62
CA LEU A 399 20.65 23.61 7.90
C LEU A 399 19.38 23.64 8.73
N GLN A 400 19.03 22.51 9.34
CA GLN A 400 17.83 22.37 10.15
C GLN A 400 18.15 21.78 11.51
N PHE A 401 17.50 22.26 12.56
CA PHE A 401 17.54 21.68 13.89
C PHE A 401 16.19 21.85 14.58
N GLY A 402 15.64 20.77 15.14
CA GLY A 402 14.32 20.82 15.75
C GLY A 402 13.85 19.50 16.31
N ARG A 403 12.54 19.40 16.45
CA ARG A 403 11.87 18.19 16.94
C ARG A 403 10.79 17.74 15.95
N THR A 404 10.63 16.43 15.84
CA THR A 404 9.61 15.78 15.02
C THR A 404 8.84 14.76 15.85
N LYS A 405 7.55 14.62 15.56
CA LYS A 405 6.68 13.58 16.12
C LYS A 405 5.89 12.96 14.98
N SER A 406 6.09 11.68 14.77
CA SER A 406 5.32 10.89 13.82
C SER A 406 4.30 10.03 14.55
N ALA A 407 3.06 10.12 14.16
CA ALA A 407 1.98 9.25 14.57
C ALA A 407 1.45 8.51 13.33
N ASP A 408 0.51 7.57 13.51
CA ASP A 408 0.05 6.68 12.44
C ASP A 408 -0.45 7.43 11.19
N ARG A 409 -1.12 8.56 11.39
CA ARG A 409 -1.67 9.39 10.31
C ARG A 409 -1.14 10.81 10.27
N ILE A 410 -0.47 11.28 11.34
CA ILE A 410 -0.11 12.69 11.51
C ILE A 410 1.35 12.82 11.86
N ASP A 411 2.09 13.59 11.07
CA ASP A 411 3.43 14.05 11.39
C ASP A 411 3.40 15.53 11.76
N ARG A 412 4.16 15.89 12.78
CA ARG A 412 4.35 17.27 13.23
C ARG A 412 5.83 17.54 13.41
N ASN A 413 6.28 18.71 13.02
CA ASN A 413 7.64 19.16 13.25
C ASN A 413 7.68 20.65 13.56
N TYR A 414 8.60 21.04 14.42
CA TYR A 414 8.98 22.43 14.60
C TYR A 414 10.49 22.52 14.65
N TYR A 415 11.03 23.49 13.92
CA TYR A 415 12.48 23.58 13.71
C TYR A 415 12.92 24.99 13.34
N LEU A 416 14.20 25.25 13.65
CA LEU A 416 14.93 26.38 13.12
C LEU A 416 15.60 25.94 11.82
N GLN A 417 15.57 26.83 10.83
CA GLN A 417 16.21 26.62 9.54
C GLN A 417 17.09 27.82 9.18
N TYR A 418 18.30 27.52 8.76
CA TYR A 418 19.19 28.46 8.10
C TYR A 418 19.23 28.15 6.62
N ASP A 419 19.04 29.15 5.76
CA ASP A 419 19.13 29.07 4.32
C ASP A 419 20.23 30.02 3.82
N PHE A 420 21.02 29.52 2.89
CA PHE A 420 21.95 30.31 2.10
C PHE A 420 21.76 29.97 0.63
N THR A 421 21.65 31.00 -0.23
CA THR A 421 21.52 30.84 -1.68
C THR A 421 22.47 31.78 -2.40
N LYS A 422 23.12 31.23 -3.45
CA LYS A 422 23.95 31.99 -4.38
C LYS A 422 23.50 31.67 -5.81
N LEU A 423 22.94 32.66 -6.48
CA LEU A 423 22.60 32.57 -7.89
C LEU A 423 23.83 32.86 -8.74
N GLN A 424 23.97 32.16 -9.87
CA GLN A 424 25.06 32.31 -10.83
C GLN A 424 24.51 32.53 -12.23
N GLY A 425 25.05 33.49 -12.94
CA GLY A 425 24.65 33.88 -14.29
C GLY A 425 24.78 35.37 -14.49
N THR A 426 24.64 35.85 -15.73
CA THR A 426 24.75 37.27 -16.04
C THR A 426 23.53 38.00 -15.47
N GLY A 427 23.77 39.02 -14.63
CA GLY A 427 22.73 39.75 -13.91
C GLY A 427 22.08 38.99 -12.78
N ALA A 428 22.77 37.95 -12.23
CA ALA A 428 22.24 37.22 -11.08
C ALA A 428 22.11 38.14 -9.86
N PRO A 429 21.01 38.01 -9.07
CA PRO A 429 20.89 38.69 -7.79
C PRO A 429 22.03 38.34 -6.83
N SER A 430 22.27 39.21 -5.84
CA SER A 430 23.23 38.95 -4.78
C SER A 430 22.93 37.68 -4.01
N SER A 431 23.96 37.08 -3.38
CA SER A 431 23.74 35.96 -2.47
C SER A 431 22.91 36.41 -1.28
N SER A 432 21.98 35.57 -0.89
CA SER A 432 21.06 35.83 0.22
C SER A 432 21.06 34.70 1.25
N SER A 433 20.81 35.06 2.50
CA SER A 433 20.67 34.09 3.58
C SER A 433 19.57 34.50 4.56
N SER A 434 19.01 33.52 5.26
CA SER A 434 17.93 33.76 6.23
C SER A 434 17.96 32.74 7.36
N VAL A 435 17.29 33.10 8.44
CA VAL A 435 16.94 32.19 9.54
C VAL A 435 15.43 32.25 9.74
N THR A 436 14.80 31.08 9.82
CA THR A 436 13.37 30.95 10.05
C THR A 436 13.08 29.95 11.17
N ALA A 437 12.01 30.22 11.93
CA ALA A 437 11.38 29.25 12.82
C ALA A 437 10.13 28.72 12.11
N ASN A 438 10.02 27.41 12.00
CA ASN A 438 9.01 26.76 11.18
C ASN A 438 8.20 25.76 12.01
N TYR A 439 6.92 25.64 11.72
CA TYR A 439 6.05 24.58 12.17
C TYR A 439 5.38 23.92 10.95
N GLY A 440 5.50 22.60 10.87
CA GLY A 440 4.90 21.79 9.82
C GLY A 440 3.97 20.72 10.39
N TRP A 441 2.88 20.49 9.68
CA TRP A 441 1.91 19.46 9.96
C TRP A 441 1.57 18.69 8.68
N THR A 442 1.49 17.36 8.77
CA THR A 442 1.10 16.50 7.65
C THR A 442 0.14 15.44 8.15
N GLY A 443 -1.05 15.36 7.56
CA GLY A 443 -2.03 14.30 7.82
C GLY A 443 -2.25 13.44 6.58
N ARG A 444 -2.35 12.10 6.77
CA ARG A 444 -2.58 11.11 5.70
C ARG A 444 -3.76 10.22 6.09
N TYR A 445 -4.84 10.32 5.34
CA TYR A 445 -6.11 9.64 5.60
C TYR A 445 -6.50 8.80 4.38
N PHE A 446 -5.58 7.96 3.93
CA PHE A 446 -5.78 7.03 2.83
C PHE A 446 -6.24 5.66 3.35
N ASN A 447 -7.03 4.96 2.54
CA ASN A 447 -7.50 3.61 2.84
C ASN A 447 -6.37 2.57 2.85
N ASN A 448 -5.31 2.77 2.07
CA ASN A 448 -4.13 1.93 2.02
C ASN A 448 -2.87 2.80 1.92
N PRO A 449 -1.89 2.68 2.85
CA PRO A 449 -0.67 3.49 2.83
C PRO A 449 0.25 3.21 1.64
N ILE A 450 0.26 1.98 1.11
CA ILE A 450 1.18 1.54 0.06
C ILE A 450 0.60 1.78 -1.33
N SER A 451 -0.68 1.45 -1.53
CA SER A 451 -1.39 1.60 -2.81
C SER A 451 -2.77 2.21 -2.60
N PRO A 452 -2.84 3.52 -2.34
CA PRO A 452 -4.09 4.17 -2.02
C PRO A 452 -5.03 4.22 -3.23
N THR A 453 -6.30 3.88 -3.00
CA THR A 453 -7.37 4.01 -4.00
C THR A 453 -8.37 5.09 -3.64
N SER A 454 -8.47 5.45 -2.36
CA SER A 454 -9.35 6.51 -1.86
C SER A 454 -8.79 7.16 -0.60
N GLY A 455 -9.26 8.37 -0.29
CA GLY A 455 -8.84 9.14 0.86
C GLY A 455 -8.10 10.42 0.49
N PHE A 456 -7.54 11.09 1.48
CA PHE A 456 -6.84 12.36 1.26
C PHE A 456 -5.60 12.51 2.14
N GLY A 457 -4.67 13.32 1.66
CA GLY A 457 -3.52 13.83 2.39
C GLY A 457 -3.52 15.35 2.37
N PHE A 458 -3.17 15.97 3.49
CA PHE A 458 -3.00 17.41 3.61
C PHE A 458 -1.73 17.71 4.40
N ALA A 459 -0.93 18.63 3.90
CA ALA A 459 0.25 19.11 4.58
C ALA A 459 0.33 20.63 4.49
N TRP A 460 0.75 21.26 5.57
CA TRP A 460 1.02 22.69 5.61
C TRP A 460 2.21 23.00 6.48
N GLU A 461 2.84 24.12 6.19
CA GLU A 461 3.99 24.65 6.90
C GLU A 461 3.86 26.16 7.02
N VAL A 462 4.12 26.68 8.18
CA VAL A 462 4.22 28.11 8.45
C VAL A 462 5.57 28.41 9.08
N GLY A 463 6.20 29.45 8.60
CA GLY A 463 7.48 29.92 9.10
C GLY A 463 7.52 31.43 9.22
N ALA A 464 8.28 31.90 10.17
CA ALA A 464 8.59 33.32 10.33
C ALA A 464 10.08 33.48 10.65
N GLY A 465 10.69 34.51 10.12
CA GLY A 465 12.11 34.74 10.29
C GLY A 465 12.61 36.05 9.74
N THR A 466 13.88 36.13 9.50
CA THR A 466 14.54 37.31 8.97
C THR A 466 15.63 36.91 7.98
N THR A 467 15.81 37.71 6.95
CA THR A 467 17.01 37.66 6.11
C THR A 467 18.21 38.10 6.94
N LEU A 468 19.40 37.61 6.60
CA LEU A 468 20.66 37.95 7.25
C LEU A 468 21.61 38.72 6.33
N THR A 469 21.58 38.38 5.04
CA THR A 469 22.34 39.03 3.96
C THR A 469 21.44 39.16 2.74
N PRO A 470 21.58 40.28 1.95
CA PRO A 470 22.47 41.43 2.21
C PRO A 470 21.98 42.32 3.36
N GLU A 471 20.69 42.38 3.64
CA GLU A 471 20.05 43.18 4.68
C GLU A 471 19.17 42.33 5.59
N ARG A 472 18.97 42.81 6.83
CA ARG A 472 18.11 42.14 7.82
C ARG A 472 16.69 42.68 7.73
N GLU A 473 15.78 41.90 7.14
CA GLU A 473 14.38 42.24 7.00
C GLU A 473 13.50 41.04 7.41
N PRO A 474 12.44 41.26 8.18
CA PRO A 474 11.54 40.20 8.59
C PRO A 474 10.68 39.71 7.43
N PHE A 475 10.38 38.41 7.42
CA PHE A 475 9.43 37.82 6.49
C PHE A 475 8.69 36.64 7.11
N GLY A 476 7.51 36.34 6.57
CA GLY A 476 6.74 35.16 6.89
C GLY A 476 6.53 34.29 5.65
N ARG A 477 6.48 33.00 5.83
CA ARG A 477 6.23 32.02 4.78
C ARG A 477 5.11 31.06 5.18
N VAL A 478 4.19 30.80 4.28
CA VAL A 478 3.19 29.75 4.42
C VAL A 478 3.17 28.91 3.15
N SER A 479 3.06 27.61 3.30
CA SER A 479 2.82 26.70 2.18
C SER A 479 1.87 25.59 2.58
N ALA A 480 1.06 25.12 1.63
CA ALA A 480 0.15 24.01 1.82
C ALA A 480 0.08 23.15 0.57
N ARG A 481 -0.18 21.85 0.75
CA ARG A 481 -0.42 20.91 -0.33
C ARG A 481 -1.53 19.94 0.06
N TRP A 482 -2.33 19.58 -0.91
CA TRP A 482 -3.44 18.67 -0.75
C TRP A 482 -3.50 17.68 -1.90
N LEU A 483 -3.80 16.43 -1.57
CA LEU A 483 -4.07 15.35 -2.50
C LEU A 483 -5.32 14.62 -2.04
N THR A 484 -6.27 14.38 -2.92
CA THR A 484 -7.37 13.45 -2.65
C THR A 484 -7.53 12.46 -3.79
N LEU A 485 -7.89 11.24 -3.43
CA LEU A 485 -8.21 10.16 -4.34
C LEU A 485 -9.67 9.77 -4.14
N ILE A 486 -10.44 9.80 -5.20
CA ILE A 486 -11.85 9.42 -5.21
C ILE A 486 -11.99 8.20 -6.09
N GLY A 487 -12.32 7.05 -5.49
CA GLY A 487 -12.61 5.82 -6.24
C GLY A 487 -13.88 5.98 -7.07
N LEU A 488 -13.84 5.55 -8.32
CA LEU A 488 -14.97 5.59 -9.25
C LEU A 488 -15.42 4.16 -9.56
N GLY A 489 -16.62 3.79 -9.10
CA GLY A 489 -17.21 2.44 -9.23
C GLY A 489 -17.14 1.60 -7.96
N ASP A 490 -17.80 0.45 -8.00
CA ASP A 490 -17.79 -0.50 -6.87
C ASP A 490 -16.41 -1.16 -6.72
N PRO A 491 -15.94 -1.37 -5.48
CA PRO A 491 -14.74 -2.15 -5.24
C PRO A 491 -14.98 -3.56 -5.79
N ASP A 492 -14.11 -4.02 -6.71
CA ASP A 492 -14.20 -5.42 -7.08
C ASP A 492 -13.89 -6.28 -5.83
N GLN A 493 -14.50 -7.46 -5.76
CA GLN A 493 -14.40 -8.39 -4.61
C GLN A 493 -12.95 -8.80 -4.28
N ALA A 494 -11.99 -8.52 -5.14
CA ALA A 494 -10.58 -8.85 -4.98
C ALA A 494 -9.71 -7.68 -4.48
N GLY A 495 -10.27 -6.49 -4.18
CA GLY A 495 -9.52 -5.32 -3.72
C GLY A 495 -8.55 -4.74 -4.75
N ARG A 496 -8.74 -5.03 -6.03
CA ARG A 496 -7.87 -4.59 -7.13
C ARG A 496 -8.09 -3.11 -7.45
N ARG A 497 -7.09 -2.50 -8.08
CA ARG A 497 -7.13 -1.08 -8.48
C ARG A 497 -8.38 -0.76 -9.29
N GLN A 498 -9.09 0.29 -8.86
CA GLN A 498 -10.27 0.82 -9.52
C GLN A 498 -9.92 2.07 -10.32
N SER A 499 -10.84 2.46 -11.21
CA SER A 499 -10.82 3.80 -11.79
C SER A 499 -10.94 4.83 -10.66
N ARG A 500 -10.14 5.89 -10.72
CA ARG A 500 -10.12 6.90 -9.67
C ARG A 500 -9.84 8.29 -10.23
N LEU A 501 -10.33 9.30 -9.52
CA LEU A 501 -10.01 10.69 -9.74
C LEU A 501 -8.98 11.13 -8.71
N ALA A 502 -7.85 11.66 -9.15
CA ALA A 502 -6.83 12.25 -8.31
C ALA A 502 -6.89 13.77 -8.44
N LEU A 503 -7.16 14.45 -7.34
CA LEU A 503 -7.16 15.92 -7.26
C LEU A 503 -5.95 16.36 -6.44
N ARG A 504 -5.16 17.26 -6.99
CA ARG A 504 -3.98 17.83 -6.31
C ARG A 504 -4.08 19.34 -6.30
N ALA A 505 -3.71 19.95 -5.19
CA ALA A 505 -3.55 21.39 -5.07
C ALA A 505 -2.34 21.70 -4.20
N ALA A 506 -1.62 22.75 -4.56
CA ALA A 506 -0.58 23.30 -3.70
C ALA A 506 -0.60 24.84 -3.82
N GLY A 507 -0.24 25.49 -2.72
CA GLY A 507 -0.14 26.94 -2.68
C GLY A 507 0.92 27.38 -1.67
N GLY A 508 1.45 28.56 -1.90
CA GLY A 508 2.42 29.17 -1.01
C GLY A 508 2.43 30.69 -1.14
N ALA A 509 2.79 31.32 -0.04
CA ALA A 509 2.96 32.77 0.03
C ALA A 509 4.14 33.14 0.90
N VAL A 510 4.92 34.12 0.45
CA VAL A 510 5.96 34.78 1.24
C VAL A 510 5.59 36.24 1.40
N ILE A 511 5.44 36.64 2.66
CA ILE A 511 5.01 37.98 3.07
C ILE A 511 6.25 38.72 3.59
N ALA A 512 6.64 39.75 2.87
CA ALA A 512 7.77 40.61 3.21
C ALA A 512 7.58 42.00 2.61
N LYS A 513 8.37 42.98 3.03
CA LYS A 513 8.43 44.27 2.34
C LYS A 513 8.87 44.11 0.90
N ASP A 514 8.51 45.07 0.04
CA ASP A 514 9.00 45.09 -1.34
C ASP A 514 10.52 45.31 -1.36
N GLY A 515 11.23 44.67 -2.30
CA GLY A 515 12.67 44.80 -2.47
C GLY A 515 13.54 43.96 -1.52
N VAL A 516 12.96 43.14 -0.63
CA VAL A 516 13.73 42.25 0.25
C VAL A 516 14.31 41.08 -0.52
N ASP A 517 15.63 40.86 -0.41
CA ASP A 517 16.36 39.75 -1.02
C ASP A 517 16.17 38.45 -0.21
N ILE A 518 15.06 37.77 -0.43
CA ILE A 518 14.74 36.49 0.22
C ILE A 518 15.48 35.36 -0.52
N PRO A 519 16.10 34.40 0.20
CA PRO A 519 16.73 33.24 -0.43
C PRO A 519 15.79 32.51 -1.39
N ALA A 520 16.27 32.18 -2.58
CA ALA A 520 15.46 31.52 -3.62
C ALA A 520 14.82 30.20 -3.14
N THR A 521 15.44 29.51 -2.16
CA THR A 521 14.89 28.31 -1.50
C THR A 521 13.61 28.58 -0.69
N GLN A 522 13.35 29.81 -0.31
CA GLN A 522 12.13 30.22 0.40
C GLN A 522 11.02 30.68 -0.54
N LEU A 523 11.33 30.98 -1.79
CA LEU A 523 10.44 31.45 -2.84
C LEU A 523 9.91 30.28 -3.69
N PHE A 524 9.09 30.57 -4.70
CA PHE A 524 8.39 29.56 -5.48
C PHE A 524 8.67 29.66 -6.98
N LEU A 525 8.83 28.50 -7.60
CA LEU A 525 8.75 28.27 -9.04
C LEU A 525 7.87 27.04 -9.32
N THR A 526 7.27 26.96 -10.50
CA THR A 526 6.48 25.79 -10.89
C THR A 526 6.65 25.49 -12.40
N GLY A 527 6.03 24.41 -12.86
CA GLY A 527 6.18 23.82 -14.19
C GLY A 527 6.94 22.50 -14.14
N GLY A 528 6.66 21.62 -15.09
CA GLY A 528 7.28 20.29 -15.19
C GLY A 528 6.35 19.14 -14.83
N ASP A 529 6.93 17.94 -14.77
CA ASP A 529 6.23 16.65 -14.64
C ASP A 529 5.43 16.47 -13.35
N THR A 530 5.81 17.20 -12.29
CA THR A 530 5.19 17.09 -10.96
C THR A 530 4.12 18.14 -10.67
N THR A 531 4.08 19.24 -11.43
CA THR A 531 3.22 20.38 -11.15
C THR A 531 2.33 20.74 -12.34
N VAL A 532 2.85 21.44 -13.35
CA VAL A 532 2.10 21.86 -14.56
C VAL A 532 2.75 21.22 -15.77
N ARG A 533 2.25 20.07 -16.19
CA ARG A 533 2.73 19.37 -17.40
C ARG A 533 2.40 20.17 -18.65
N GLY A 534 3.22 20.05 -19.68
CA GLY A 534 3.17 20.90 -20.89
C GLY A 534 4.09 22.12 -20.81
N TYR A 535 4.69 22.39 -19.63
CA TYR A 535 5.71 23.41 -19.39
C TYR A 535 7.04 22.77 -19.00
N ARG A 536 8.16 23.48 -19.22
CA ARG A 536 9.49 23.03 -18.77
C ARG A 536 9.53 23.01 -17.24
N TYR A 537 10.45 22.21 -16.72
CA TYR A 537 10.78 22.21 -15.30
C TYR A 537 11.09 23.64 -14.83
N GLN A 538 10.39 24.09 -13.79
CA GLN A 538 10.56 25.41 -13.15
C GLN A 538 10.53 26.61 -14.13
N SER A 539 9.69 26.57 -15.17
CA SER A 539 9.60 27.63 -16.17
C SER A 539 8.43 28.59 -15.96
N ILE A 540 7.71 28.47 -14.87
CA ILE A 540 6.62 29.37 -14.48
C ILE A 540 7.08 30.11 -13.22
N GLY A 541 7.38 31.40 -13.36
CA GLY A 541 7.92 32.27 -12.34
C GLY A 541 7.64 33.72 -12.63
N VAL A 542 8.52 34.62 -12.17
CA VAL A 542 8.47 36.06 -12.35
C VAL A 542 9.65 36.49 -13.24
N GLU A 543 9.45 37.43 -14.14
CA GLU A 543 10.54 38.02 -14.88
C GLU A 543 11.11 39.23 -14.12
N ASN A 544 12.42 39.26 -13.95
CA ASN A 544 13.11 40.43 -13.39
C ASN A 544 13.29 41.55 -14.43
N GLU A 545 13.87 42.67 -14.04
CA GLU A 545 14.11 43.82 -14.89
C GLU A 545 14.94 43.52 -16.17
N LEU A 546 15.72 42.43 -16.14
CA LEU A 546 16.52 41.95 -17.27
C LEU A 546 15.77 40.95 -18.16
N GLY A 547 14.47 40.72 -17.91
CA GLY A 547 13.67 39.71 -18.60
C GLY A 547 14.06 38.27 -18.29
N LYS A 548 14.75 38.03 -17.14
CA LYS A 548 15.16 36.72 -16.69
C LYS A 548 14.16 36.12 -15.71
N LEU A 549 13.85 34.85 -15.87
CA LEU A 549 12.94 34.14 -14.99
C LEU A 549 13.57 33.86 -13.61
N ILE A 550 12.87 34.27 -12.57
CA ILE A 550 13.24 34.08 -11.16
C ILE A 550 12.04 33.54 -10.35
N SER A 551 12.31 33.08 -9.13
CA SER A 551 11.30 32.64 -8.18
C SER A 551 10.42 33.81 -7.71
N GLY A 552 9.11 33.57 -7.54
CA GLY A 552 8.15 34.55 -7.05
C GLY A 552 7.67 34.26 -5.63
N ARG A 553 6.99 35.22 -5.03
CA ARG A 553 6.52 35.18 -3.64
C ARG A 553 5.21 34.40 -3.44
N TYR A 554 4.38 34.31 -4.47
CA TYR A 554 3.07 33.65 -4.40
C TYR A 554 3.00 32.56 -5.46
N MET A 555 2.49 31.40 -5.07
CA MET A 555 2.31 30.25 -5.96
C MET A 555 0.96 29.59 -5.69
N VAL A 556 0.28 29.20 -6.77
CA VAL A 556 -0.87 28.30 -6.71
C VAL A 556 -0.73 27.28 -7.85
N THR A 557 -0.93 26.01 -7.55
CA THR A 557 -1.01 24.95 -8.55
C THR A 557 -2.19 24.03 -8.26
N GLY A 558 -2.79 23.49 -9.30
CA GLY A 558 -3.88 22.52 -9.21
C GLY A 558 -3.80 21.50 -10.33
N SER A 559 -4.28 20.31 -10.07
CA SER A 559 -4.32 19.19 -11.04
C SER A 559 -5.55 18.34 -10.81
N VAL A 560 -6.24 18.03 -11.89
CA VAL A 560 -7.32 17.05 -11.95
C VAL A 560 -6.87 15.94 -12.89
N GLU A 561 -6.74 14.72 -12.38
CA GLU A 561 -6.28 13.58 -13.14
C GLU A 561 -7.24 12.40 -12.98
N TRP A 562 -7.80 11.91 -14.06
CA TRP A 562 -8.55 10.67 -14.10
C TRP A 562 -7.61 9.52 -14.45
N GLN A 563 -7.62 8.47 -13.61
CA GLN A 563 -6.79 7.28 -13.74
C GLN A 563 -7.70 6.07 -13.94
N ARG A 564 -7.49 5.33 -15.03
CA ARG A 564 -8.28 4.16 -15.39
C ARG A 564 -7.36 2.95 -15.61
N PRO A 565 -7.55 1.83 -14.89
CA PRO A 565 -6.85 0.59 -15.16
C PRO A 565 -7.14 0.06 -16.56
N ILE A 566 -6.11 -0.41 -17.26
CA ILE A 566 -6.23 -1.05 -18.57
C ILE A 566 -6.49 -2.54 -18.37
N THR A 567 -7.54 -3.05 -19.02
CA THR A 567 -7.87 -4.48 -19.04
C THR A 567 -7.32 -5.15 -20.30
N VAL A 568 -6.63 -6.27 -20.14
CA VAL A 568 -6.15 -7.09 -21.25
C VAL A 568 -6.82 -8.46 -21.16
N ARG A 569 -7.56 -8.85 -22.20
CA ARG A 569 -8.34 -10.11 -22.26
C ARG A 569 -9.25 -10.33 -21.05
N GLY A 570 -9.94 -9.27 -20.61
CA GLY A 570 -10.83 -9.33 -19.45
C GLY A 570 -10.16 -9.25 -18.08
N ASN A 571 -8.83 -9.37 -18.00
CA ASN A 571 -8.07 -9.23 -16.77
C ASN A 571 -7.45 -7.83 -16.67
N ARG A 572 -7.47 -7.24 -15.46
CA ARG A 572 -6.80 -5.97 -15.19
C ARG A 572 -5.29 -6.16 -15.23
N SER A 573 -4.61 -5.26 -15.93
CA SER A 573 -3.14 -5.25 -16.02
C SER A 573 -2.54 -4.26 -15.01
N ASP A 574 -1.21 -4.27 -14.89
CA ASP A 574 -0.45 -3.30 -14.09
C ASP A 574 -0.34 -1.91 -14.75
N TRP A 575 -1.06 -1.71 -15.87
CA TRP A 575 -1.09 -0.49 -16.62
C TRP A 575 -2.35 0.32 -16.31
N GLU A 576 -2.19 1.65 -16.24
CA GLU A 576 -3.29 2.61 -16.09
C GLU A 576 -3.16 3.68 -17.18
N GLN A 577 -4.27 4.05 -17.79
CA GLN A 577 -4.40 5.24 -18.63
C GLN A 577 -4.76 6.43 -17.77
N THR A 578 -4.22 7.60 -18.09
CA THR A 578 -4.54 8.85 -17.41
C THR A 578 -4.93 9.94 -18.39
N VAL A 579 -5.85 10.80 -17.96
CA VAL A 579 -6.19 12.07 -18.63
C VAL A 579 -6.16 13.15 -17.57
N PHE A 580 -5.56 14.30 -17.87
CA PHE A 580 -5.36 15.33 -16.85
C PHE A 580 -5.45 16.75 -17.39
N VAL A 581 -5.76 17.63 -16.46
CA VAL A 581 -5.66 19.09 -16.62
C VAL A 581 -4.87 19.61 -15.42
N ASP A 582 -3.80 20.32 -15.71
CA ASP A 582 -2.95 20.97 -14.72
C ASP A 582 -3.03 22.49 -14.92
N ALA A 583 -3.01 23.22 -13.82
CA ALA A 583 -2.96 24.68 -13.85
C ALA A 583 -2.00 25.20 -12.78
N GLY A 584 -1.30 26.29 -13.06
CA GLY A 584 -0.40 26.91 -12.10
C GLY A 584 -0.09 28.35 -12.41
N SER A 585 0.29 29.07 -11.37
CA SER A 585 0.68 30.47 -11.44
C SER A 585 1.71 30.78 -10.36
N VAL A 586 2.67 31.64 -10.69
CA VAL A 586 3.63 32.23 -9.76
C VAL A 586 3.70 33.73 -10.02
N ALA A 587 3.74 34.52 -8.96
CA ALA A 587 3.83 35.97 -9.05
C ALA A 587 4.46 36.57 -7.77
N ASP A 588 4.89 37.83 -7.84
CA ASP A 588 5.34 38.60 -6.65
C ASP A 588 4.20 39.26 -5.90
N LYS A 589 3.06 39.45 -6.55
CA LYS A 589 1.84 40.01 -5.94
C LYS A 589 0.61 39.19 -6.38
N PRO A 590 -0.39 39.00 -5.51
CA PRO A 590 -1.58 38.20 -5.86
C PRO A 590 -2.35 38.73 -7.11
N ASN A 591 -2.36 40.02 -7.32
CA ASN A 591 -3.04 40.63 -8.47
C ASN A 591 -2.27 40.51 -9.81
N GLN A 592 -1.05 39.99 -9.78
CA GLN A 592 -0.21 39.72 -10.96
C GLN A 592 -0.24 38.24 -11.39
N MET A 593 -0.98 37.42 -10.69
CA MET A 593 -1.06 36.01 -11.02
C MET A 593 -1.65 35.74 -12.38
N THR A 594 -0.91 35.03 -13.22
CA THR A 594 -1.35 34.59 -14.55
C THR A 594 -1.35 33.09 -14.66
N VAL A 595 -2.51 32.49 -14.93
CA VAL A 595 -2.67 31.06 -14.99
C VAL A 595 -2.02 30.45 -16.23
N HIS A 596 -1.23 29.44 -16.05
CA HIS A 596 -0.64 28.59 -17.09
C HIS A 596 -1.33 27.23 -17.01
N THR A 597 -1.93 26.78 -18.09
CA THR A 597 -2.71 25.52 -18.13
C THR A 597 -2.07 24.53 -19.09
N GLY A 598 -1.96 23.29 -18.65
CA GLY A 598 -1.54 22.15 -19.45
C GLY A 598 -2.62 21.07 -19.45
N VAL A 599 -2.87 20.47 -20.60
CA VAL A 599 -3.81 19.38 -20.77
C VAL A 599 -3.10 18.20 -21.41
N GLY A 600 -3.46 16.99 -21.03
CA GLY A 600 -2.74 15.84 -21.58
C GLY A 600 -3.32 14.48 -21.20
N THR A 601 -2.65 13.48 -21.72
CA THR A 601 -2.94 12.08 -21.44
C THR A 601 -1.64 11.32 -21.23
N GLY A 602 -1.71 10.19 -20.57
CA GLY A 602 -0.54 9.37 -20.31
C GLY A 602 -0.85 7.96 -19.88
N ILE A 603 0.20 7.23 -19.62
CA ILE A 603 0.16 5.86 -19.10
C ILE A 603 0.99 5.78 -17.83
N ARG A 604 0.54 4.91 -16.93
CA ARG A 604 1.21 4.54 -15.69
C ARG A 604 1.44 3.03 -15.71
N TRP A 605 2.61 2.60 -15.36
CA TRP A 605 2.93 1.19 -15.21
C TRP A 605 3.51 0.92 -13.82
N ALA A 606 2.83 0.05 -13.09
CA ALA A 606 3.32 -0.45 -11.81
C ALA A 606 4.36 -1.55 -12.07
N SER A 607 5.57 -1.16 -12.46
CA SER A 607 6.62 -2.13 -12.76
C SER A 607 7.20 -2.74 -11.47
N PRO A 608 7.81 -3.94 -11.53
CA PRO A 608 8.47 -4.57 -10.38
C PRO A 608 9.60 -3.74 -9.77
N VAL A 609 10.17 -2.80 -10.54
CA VAL A 609 11.28 -1.93 -10.13
C VAL A 609 10.84 -0.52 -9.73
N GLY A 610 9.52 -0.26 -9.74
CA GLY A 610 8.93 1.02 -9.39
C GLY A 610 7.98 1.57 -10.46
N PRO A 611 7.15 2.57 -10.12
CA PRO A 611 6.20 3.14 -11.08
C PRO A 611 6.91 3.91 -12.18
N VAL A 612 6.47 3.65 -13.41
CA VAL A 612 6.88 4.35 -14.62
C VAL A 612 5.70 5.18 -15.12
N GLN A 613 5.95 6.43 -15.48
CA GLN A 613 4.97 7.36 -16.02
C GLN A 613 5.46 7.90 -17.36
N ALA A 614 4.54 7.98 -18.32
CA ALA A 614 4.77 8.62 -19.60
C ALA A 614 3.54 9.45 -19.98
N ASP A 615 3.71 10.76 -20.04
CA ASP A 615 2.64 11.72 -20.31
C ASP A 615 2.98 12.55 -21.54
N ILE A 616 1.99 12.80 -22.39
CA ILE A 616 2.04 13.82 -23.45
C ILE A 616 1.11 14.94 -23.02
N ALA A 617 1.65 16.14 -22.88
CA ALA A 617 0.93 17.32 -22.44
C ALA A 617 1.09 18.50 -23.41
N TYR A 618 0.03 19.25 -23.62
CA TYR A 618 0.00 20.48 -24.40
C TYR A 618 -0.12 21.68 -23.47
N GLY A 619 0.86 22.56 -23.50
CA GLY A 619 0.83 23.85 -22.79
C GLY A 619 0.05 24.89 -23.55
N LEU A 620 -1.08 25.36 -23.00
CA LEU A 620 -1.97 26.28 -23.73
C LEU A 620 -1.33 27.64 -24.05
N LYS A 621 -0.48 28.18 -23.16
CA LYS A 621 0.23 29.44 -23.43
C LYS A 621 1.44 29.28 -24.34
N THR A 622 2.19 28.19 -24.19
CA THR A 622 3.36 27.93 -25.02
C THR A 622 3.02 27.38 -26.39
N GLN A 623 1.80 26.85 -26.55
CA GLN A 623 1.32 26.17 -27.75
C GLN A 623 2.25 25.03 -28.22
N GLN A 624 2.83 24.31 -27.27
CA GLN A 624 3.80 23.23 -27.51
C GLN A 624 3.38 21.94 -26.81
N PHE A 625 3.62 20.83 -27.50
CA PHE A 625 3.56 19.52 -26.88
C PHE A 625 4.86 19.21 -26.15
N ARG A 626 4.73 18.55 -25.00
CA ARG A 626 5.85 18.03 -24.24
C ARG A 626 5.61 16.60 -23.80
N LEU A 627 6.66 15.80 -23.92
CA LEU A 627 6.70 14.47 -23.35
C LEU A 627 7.30 14.58 -21.95
N HIS A 628 6.61 14.03 -20.97
CA HIS A 628 7.06 13.89 -19.59
C HIS A 628 7.23 12.42 -19.28
N LEU A 629 8.46 11.99 -19.03
CA LEU A 629 8.81 10.63 -18.61
C LEU A 629 9.34 10.70 -17.19
N ARG A 630 8.90 9.76 -16.36
CA ARG A 630 9.33 9.66 -14.98
C ARG A 630 9.35 8.23 -14.50
N MET A 631 10.43 7.86 -13.82
CA MET A 631 10.59 6.59 -13.13
C MET A 631 10.88 6.87 -11.64
N GLY A 632 10.17 6.19 -10.74
CA GLY A 632 10.36 6.29 -9.30
C GLY A 632 9.21 6.96 -8.54
N PHE A 633 9.19 6.77 -7.21
CA PHE A 633 8.23 7.41 -6.31
C PHE A 633 8.67 8.83 -5.97
N THR A 634 7.70 9.74 -5.90
CA THR A 634 7.83 10.98 -5.16
C THR A 634 6.63 11.15 -4.26
N PHE A 635 6.91 11.05 -2.99
CA PHE A 635 6.17 11.71 -1.94
C PHE A 635 7.13 12.38 -0.98
#